data_1b06551aceda8fdb295e597813f76d94
#
_entry.id   1b06551aceda8fdb295e597813f76d94
#
_cell.length_a   1.000
_cell.length_b   1.000
_cell.length_c   1.000
_cell.angle_alpha   90.00
_cell.angle_beta   90.00
_cell.angle_gamma   90.00
#
_symmetry.space_group_name_H-M   'P 1'
#
loop_
_entity.id
_entity.type
_entity.pdbx_description
1 polymer ?
#
loop_
_entity_poly.entity_id
_entity_poly.type
_entity_poly.pdbx_seq_one_letter_code
_entity_poly.pdbx_strand_id
1 'polypeptide(L)'
;MKVGVIGAGVMGRGIAQVSAMAGHSVILFDINHEMIEVAQKAIDSNLKKAIDLKKITTEEKDATQERIQFSNSIADVNVDLVIEAIVEKIDVKLKVFNELAEINKENTIYASNTSSIPLTQIAAGFKYPQKMIGIHFFNPAHIMKLVEVIRAEQTSAEVLDIATNYVSSIQKRCIIAADSPGFIVNRVARHFYVEGLKILEEDVASNETIDELIRSAGFKMGPFELMDLIGVETNLSVTESMYELFNYDQKFRPNRIQQKKVQAGYFGRKSGQGFYTYDK
;
A
#
# COMPACT_ATOMS: atom_id res chain seq x y z
N MET A 1 15.57 12.77 -8.17
CA MET A 1 14.42 13.68 -7.98
C MET A 1 14.15 13.89 -6.51
N LYS A 2 13.42 14.91 -6.15
CA LYS A 2 12.97 15.16 -4.77
C LYS A 2 11.55 14.60 -4.60
N VAL A 3 11.36 13.71 -3.64
CA VAL A 3 10.10 12.99 -3.40
C VAL A 3 9.51 13.38 -2.05
N GLY A 4 8.27 13.84 -2.03
CA GLY A 4 7.52 14.09 -0.81
C GLY A 4 6.60 12.90 -0.51
N VAL A 5 6.79 12.25 0.62
CA VAL A 5 5.89 11.18 1.08
C VAL A 5 5.02 11.72 2.19
N ILE A 6 3.71 11.69 1.98
CA ILE A 6 2.71 12.27 2.88
C ILE A 6 2.02 11.16 3.67
N GLY A 7 2.24 11.20 4.98
CA GLY A 7 1.84 10.14 5.91
C GLY A 7 3.01 9.25 6.31
N ALA A 8 3.37 9.23 7.60
CA ALA A 8 4.48 8.43 8.15
C ALA A 8 4.04 7.06 8.70
N GLY A 9 2.86 6.58 8.29
CA GLY A 9 2.35 5.25 8.59
C GLY A 9 3.20 4.13 7.97
N VAL A 10 2.71 2.90 8.09
CA VAL A 10 3.43 1.70 7.61
C VAL A 10 3.82 1.81 6.13
N MET A 11 2.89 2.29 5.27
CA MET A 11 3.18 2.44 3.85
C MET A 11 4.13 3.60 3.58
N GLY A 12 3.84 4.80 4.12
CA GLY A 12 4.64 5.98 3.84
C GLY A 12 6.11 5.85 4.27
N ARG A 13 6.38 5.32 5.47
CA ARG A 13 7.77 5.07 5.90
C ARG A 13 8.51 4.06 5.03
N GLY A 14 7.79 3.03 4.52
CA GLY A 14 8.35 2.05 3.59
C GLY A 14 8.64 2.64 2.21
N ILE A 15 7.75 3.51 1.71
CA ILE A 15 7.93 4.23 0.44
C ILE A 15 9.10 5.22 0.56
N ALA A 16 9.18 5.98 1.66
CA ALA A 16 10.29 6.89 1.93
C ALA A 16 11.64 6.13 1.96
N GLN A 17 11.68 5.00 2.66
CA GLN A 17 12.87 4.16 2.76
C GLN A 17 13.35 3.70 1.37
N VAL A 18 12.48 3.12 0.52
CA VAL A 18 12.91 2.60 -0.79
C VAL A 18 13.30 3.71 -1.75
N SER A 19 12.65 4.87 -1.68
CA SER A 19 13.02 6.05 -2.47
C SER A 19 14.41 6.55 -2.11
N ALA A 20 14.72 6.67 -0.81
CA ALA A 20 16.03 7.11 -0.33
C ALA A 20 17.13 6.10 -0.63
N MET A 21 16.87 4.79 -0.50
CA MET A 21 17.81 3.71 -0.89
C MET A 21 18.18 3.80 -2.38
N ALA A 22 17.24 4.21 -3.23
CA ALA A 22 17.45 4.40 -4.65
C ALA A 22 18.14 5.73 -5.02
N GLY A 23 18.55 6.54 -4.02
CA GLY A 23 19.29 7.79 -4.24
C GLY A 23 18.41 9.03 -4.40
N HIS A 24 17.10 8.95 -4.19
CA HIS A 24 16.23 10.13 -4.19
C HIS A 24 16.34 10.90 -2.89
N SER A 25 16.25 12.25 -2.93
CA SER A 25 16.04 13.06 -1.74
C SER A 25 14.57 12.95 -1.32
N VAL A 26 14.30 12.65 -0.07
CA VAL A 26 12.95 12.36 0.43
C VAL A 26 12.59 13.33 1.54
N ILE A 27 11.38 13.87 1.49
CA ILE A 27 10.73 14.51 2.65
C ILE A 27 9.61 13.58 3.10
N LEU A 28 9.72 13.01 4.30
CA LEU A 28 8.64 12.26 4.94
C LEU A 28 7.90 13.17 5.89
N PHE A 29 6.66 13.50 5.52
CA PHE A 29 5.79 14.39 6.28
C PHE A 29 4.68 13.62 6.99
N ASP A 30 4.42 13.99 8.23
CA ASP A 30 3.18 13.64 8.94
C ASP A 30 2.80 14.78 9.88
N ILE A 31 1.50 15.03 10.01
CA ILE A 31 0.99 16.04 10.93
C ILE A 31 1.24 15.64 12.40
N ASN A 32 1.34 14.34 12.69
CA ASN A 32 1.60 13.81 14.02
C ASN A 32 3.09 13.55 14.22
N HIS A 33 3.70 14.28 15.15
CA HIS A 33 5.12 14.15 15.50
C HIS A 33 5.49 12.75 15.97
N GLU A 34 4.65 12.11 16.76
CA GLU A 34 4.89 10.74 17.27
C GLU A 34 5.00 9.74 16.10
N MET A 35 4.20 9.93 15.04
CA MET A 35 4.28 9.07 13.85
C MET A 35 5.60 9.25 13.11
N ILE A 36 6.17 10.45 13.08
CA ILE A 36 7.51 10.72 12.54
C ILE A 36 8.57 9.95 13.34
N GLU A 37 8.55 10.02 14.67
CA GLU A 37 9.49 9.29 15.52
C GLU A 37 9.38 7.76 15.32
N VAL A 38 8.15 7.24 15.26
CA VAL A 38 7.90 5.82 15.00
C VAL A 38 8.44 5.43 13.62
N ALA A 39 8.24 6.27 12.61
CA ALA A 39 8.74 6.01 11.26
C ALA A 39 10.28 5.99 11.22
N GLN A 40 10.94 6.93 11.87
CA GLN A 40 12.39 7.01 11.94
C GLN A 40 13.00 5.77 12.60
N LYS A 41 12.46 5.35 13.76
CA LYS A 41 12.90 4.12 14.46
C LYS A 41 12.68 2.87 13.60
N ALA A 42 11.55 2.79 12.91
CA ALA A 42 11.23 1.64 12.06
C ALA A 42 12.13 1.55 10.82
N ILE A 43 12.42 2.68 10.16
CA ILE A 43 13.35 2.73 9.03
C ILE A 43 14.75 2.31 9.48
N ASP A 44 15.25 2.85 10.59
CA ASP A 44 16.56 2.46 11.15
C ASP A 44 16.63 0.96 11.45
N SER A 45 15.59 0.41 12.10
CA SER A 45 15.51 -1.02 12.38
C SER A 45 15.49 -1.88 11.10
N ASN A 46 14.75 -1.47 10.07
CA ASN A 46 14.72 -2.19 8.80
C ASN A 46 16.07 -2.17 8.09
N LEU A 47 16.76 -1.03 8.11
CA LEU A 47 18.09 -0.89 7.49
C LEU A 47 19.14 -1.70 8.27
N LYS A 48 19.09 -1.73 9.61
CA LYS A 48 19.96 -2.61 10.44
C LYS A 48 19.75 -4.08 10.09
N LYS A 49 18.51 -4.55 10.00
CA LYS A 49 18.21 -5.92 9.54
C LYS A 49 18.74 -6.20 8.15
N ALA A 50 18.72 -5.22 7.25
CA ALA A 50 19.27 -5.39 5.91
C ALA A 50 20.80 -5.56 5.91
N ILE A 51 21.52 -4.88 6.84
CA ILE A 51 22.95 -5.08 7.07
C ILE A 51 23.20 -6.49 7.62
N ASP A 52 22.47 -6.91 8.66
CA ASP A 52 22.59 -8.25 9.26
C ASP A 52 22.40 -9.36 8.22
N LEU A 53 21.50 -9.14 7.27
CA LEU A 53 21.22 -10.03 6.13
C LEU A 53 22.22 -9.84 4.96
N LYS A 54 23.24 -9.00 5.09
CA LYS A 54 24.24 -8.67 4.05
C LYS A 54 23.63 -8.19 2.73
N LYS A 55 22.51 -7.46 2.79
CA LYS A 55 21.82 -6.88 1.61
C LYS A 55 22.30 -5.47 1.29
N ILE A 56 22.77 -4.75 2.29
CA ILE A 56 23.36 -3.42 2.18
C ILE A 56 24.57 -3.30 3.11
N THR A 57 25.42 -2.30 2.85
CA THR A 57 26.54 -1.95 3.74
C THR A 57 26.13 -0.90 4.77
N THR A 58 27.01 -0.60 5.74
CA THR A 58 26.80 0.49 6.72
C THR A 58 26.77 1.84 6.02
N GLU A 59 27.64 2.06 5.06
CA GLU A 59 27.74 3.29 4.26
C GLU A 59 26.45 3.53 3.46
N GLU A 60 25.87 2.47 2.88
CA GLU A 60 24.58 2.56 2.16
C GLU A 60 23.42 2.88 3.10
N LYS A 61 23.44 2.33 4.34
CA LYS A 61 22.46 2.70 5.37
C LYS A 61 22.58 4.17 5.72
N ASP A 62 23.77 4.66 6.03
CA ASP A 62 23.99 6.04 6.48
C ASP A 62 23.60 7.01 5.36
N ALA A 63 24.05 6.76 4.13
CA ALA A 63 23.66 7.53 2.96
C ALA A 63 22.14 7.51 2.71
N THR A 64 21.44 6.42 3.01
CA THR A 64 19.98 6.34 2.92
C THR A 64 19.32 7.24 3.94
N GLN A 65 19.79 7.23 5.19
CA GLN A 65 19.23 8.04 6.26
C GLN A 65 19.46 9.54 6.02
N GLU A 66 20.62 9.95 5.52
CA GLU A 66 20.94 11.33 5.16
C GLU A 66 20.02 11.90 4.08
N ARG A 67 19.47 11.05 3.20
CA ARG A 67 18.54 11.47 2.15
C ARG A 67 17.11 11.67 2.64
N ILE A 68 16.77 11.28 3.89
CA ILE A 68 15.41 11.41 4.43
C ILE A 68 15.35 12.59 5.39
N GLN A 69 14.65 13.63 4.99
CA GLN A 69 14.22 14.71 5.86
C GLN A 69 12.86 14.34 6.48
N PHE A 70 12.77 14.37 7.80
CA PHE A 70 11.50 14.21 8.52
C PHE A 70 10.90 15.57 8.83
N SER A 71 9.61 15.77 8.60
CA SER A 71 8.96 17.06 8.83
C SER A 71 7.52 16.92 9.31
N ASN A 72 7.11 17.87 10.18
CA ASN A 72 5.72 18.09 10.59
C ASN A 72 5.11 19.34 9.94
N SER A 73 5.87 20.03 9.10
CA SER A 73 5.40 21.20 8.37
C SER A 73 5.14 20.84 6.91
N ILE A 74 3.89 20.97 6.46
CA ILE A 74 3.55 20.73 5.07
C ILE A 74 4.26 21.71 4.12
N ALA A 75 4.62 22.91 4.62
CA ALA A 75 5.34 23.92 3.86
C ALA A 75 6.75 23.48 3.43
N ASP A 76 7.34 22.48 4.10
CA ASP A 76 8.64 21.93 3.73
C ASP A 76 8.55 21.03 2.48
N VAL A 77 7.34 20.58 2.11
CA VAL A 77 7.11 19.60 1.03
C VAL A 77 7.11 20.33 -0.33
N ASN A 78 8.26 20.87 -0.71
CA ASN A 78 8.50 21.42 -2.05
C ASN A 78 9.35 20.41 -2.84
N VAL A 79 8.70 19.66 -3.75
CA VAL A 79 9.24 18.43 -4.35
C VAL A 79 8.84 18.29 -5.82
N ASP A 80 9.44 17.30 -6.51
CA ASP A 80 9.11 16.97 -7.91
C ASP A 80 7.94 15.97 -7.99
N LEU A 81 7.85 15.04 -7.00
CA LEU A 81 6.84 14.02 -6.92
C LEU A 81 6.29 13.94 -5.49
N VAL A 82 4.99 14.08 -5.34
CA VAL A 82 4.25 13.82 -4.10
C VAL A 82 3.70 12.40 -4.14
N ILE A 83 3.90 11.60 -3.09
CA ILE A 83 3.24 10.29 -2.91
C ILE A 83 2.46 10.33 -1.61
N GLU A 84 1.13 10.33 -1.70
CA GLU A 84 0.23 10.35 -0.58
C GLU A 84 -0.03 8.92 -0.08
N ALA A 85 0.12 8.69 1.23
CA ALA A 85 -0.12 7.43 1.93
C ALA A 85 -0.80 7.66 3.31
N ILE A 86 -1.82 8.54 3.33
CA ILE A 86 -2.60 8.90 4.52
C ILE A 86 -3.86 8.02 4.66
N VAL A 87 -4.78 8.41 5.53
CA VAL A 87 -6.06 7.71 5.74
C VAL A 87 -6.89 7.64 4.44
N GLU A 88 -7.60 6.52 4.26
CA GLU A 88 -8.35 6.21 3.05
C GLU A 88 -9.72 6.94 3.07
N LYS A 89 -9.66 8.29 2.99
CA LYS A 89 -10.82 9.19 2.93
C LYS A 89 -10.60 10.24 1.87
N ILE A 90 -11.46 10.28 0.87
CA ILE A 90 -11.30 11.15 -0.30
C ILE A 90 -11.20 12.63 0.06
N ASP A 91 -12.05 13.12 0.96
CA ASP A 91 -12.04 14.54 1.36
C ASP A 91 -10.73 14.96 2.01
N VAL A 92 -10.13 14.06 2.81
CA VAL A 92 -8.83 14.30 3.45
C VAL A 92 -7.72 14.33 2.41
N LYS A 93 -7.72 13.37 1.47
CA LYS A 93 -6.75 13.32 0.37
C LYS A 93 -6.83 14.56 -0.50
N LEU A 94 -8.03 14.98 -0.92
CA LEU A 94 -8.25 16.18 -1.73
C LEU A 94 -7.78 17.45 -1.03
N LYS A 95 -8.08 17.61 0.27
CA LYS A 95 -7.60 18.74 1.06
C LYS A 95 -6.08 18.81 1.04
N VAL A 96 -5.39 17.71 1.30
CA VAL A 96 -3.93 17.65 1.33
C VAL A 96 -3.33 17.88 -0.04
N PHE A 97 -3.87 17.28 -1.11
CA PHE A 97 -3.37 17.50 -2.47
C PHE A 97 -3.53 18.96 -2.93
N ASN A 98 -4.69 19.58 -2.65
CA ASN A 98 -4.91 20.98 -3.03
C ASN A 98 -4.03 21.94 -2.21
N GLU A 99 -3.78 21.66 -0.94
CA GLU A 99 -2.83 22.44 -0.12
C GLU A 99 -1.40 22.32 -0.68
N LEU A 100 -0.97 21.11 -1.02
CA LEU A 100 0.35 20.88 -1.64
C LEU A 100 0.48 21.52 -3.03
N ALA A 101 -0.61 21.64 -3.76
CA ALA A 101 -0.63 22.31 -5.07
C ALA A 101 -0.37 23.82 -4.99
N GLU A 102 -0.61 24.45 -3.82
CA GLU A 102 -0.28 25.88 -3.59
C GLU A 102 1.22 26.07 -3.23
N ILE A 103 1.87 25.03 -2.73
CA ILE A 103 3.27 25.06 -2.26
C ILE A 103 4.23 24.66 -3.38
N ASN A 104 3.82 23.72 -4.20
CA ASN A 104 4.67 23.07 -5.19
C ASN A 104 4.59 23.75 -6.56
N LYS A 105 5.60 23.46 -7.40
CA LYS A 105 5.69 23.99 -8.75
C LYS A 105 4.63 23.37 -9.67
N GLU A 106 4.33 24.04 -10.77
CA GLU A 106 3.36 23.59 -11.76
C GLU A 106 3.69 22.22 -12.38
N ASN A 107 4.97 21.86 -12.45
CA ASN A 107 5.41 20.56 -13.00
C ASN A 107 5.46 19.43 -11.98
N THR A 108 5.12 19.67 -10.72
CA THR A 108 5.05 18.61 -9.70
C THR A 108 3.96 17.58 -10.03
N ILE A 109 4.27 16.31 -9.82
CA ILE A 109 3.35 15.19 -10.02
C ILE A 109 2.78 14.76 -8.67
N TYR A 110 1.52 14.35 -8.65
CA TYR A 110 0.81 13.96 -7.45
C TYR A 110 0.33 12.52 -7.58
N ALA A 111 0.84 11.67 -6.72
CA ALA A 111 0.50 10.25 -6.69
C ALA A 111 -0.25 9.89 -5.42
N SER A 112 -1.31 9.08 -5.54
CA SER A 112 -1.95 8.44 -4.39
C SER A 112 -1.54 6.98 -4.31
N ASN A 113 -1.26 6.50 -3.08
CA ASN A 113 -1.04 5.09 -2.78
C ASN A 113 -2.36 4.37 -2.39
N THR A 114 -3.51 4.96 -2.72
CA THR A 114 -4.82 4.35 -2.46
C THR A 114 -4.91 2.93 -3.02
N SER A 115 -5.64 2.06 -2.33
CA SER A 115 -5.94 0.70 -2.79
C SER A 115 -7.39 0.52 -3.24
N SER A 116 -8.27 1.50 -2.97
CA SER A 116 -9.71 1.35 -3.14
C SER A 116 -10.41 2.57 -3.72
N ILE A 117 -9.94 3.80 -3.45
CA ILE A 117 -10.58 5.01 -3.97
C ILE A 117 -10.23 5.17 -5.46
N PRO A 118 -11.22 5.35 -6.36
CA PRO A 118 -10.95 5.57 -7.78
C PRO A 118 -10.07 6.81 -8.01
N LEU A 119 -8.97 6.63 -8.75
CA LEU A 119 -8.04 7.74 -9.05
C LEU A 119 -8.70 8.85 -9.86
N THR A 120 -9.61 8.49 -10.78
CA THR A 120 -10.41 9.42 -11.55
C THR A 120 -11.26 10.33 -10.66
N GLN A 121 -11.77 9.80 -9.53
CA GLN A 121 -12.53 10.58 -8.56
C GLN A 121 -11.62 11.56 -7.79
N ILE A 122 -10.42 11.11 -7.38
CA ILE A 122 -9.43 11.99 -6.74
C ILE A 122 -9.00 13.09 -7.73
N ALA A 123 -8.70 12.71 -8.97
CA ALA A 123 -8.28 13.66 -10.01
C ALA A 123 -9.33 14.72 -10.30
N ALA A 124 -10.63 14.34 -10.31
CA ALA A 124 -11.73 15.26 -10.57
C ALA A 124 -11.87 16.36 -9.50
N GLY A 125 -11.50 16.08 -8.24
CA GLY A 125 -11.53 17.09 -7.15
C GLY A 125 -10.21 17.82 -6.95
N PHE A 126 -9.17 17.50 -7.72
CA PHE A 126 -7.84 18.07 -7.59
C PHE A 126 -7.62 19.23 -8.57
N LYS A 127 -6.89 20.28 -8.14
CA LYS A 127 -6.60 21.49 -8.93
C LYS A 127 -5.94 21.20 -10.30
N TYR A 128 -5.09 20.16 -10.38
CA TYR A 128 -4.35 19.79 -11.60
C TYR A 128 -4.64 18.33 -11.96
N PRO A 129 -5.85 17.99 -12.45
CA PRO A 129 -6.27 16.59 -12.64
C PRO A 129 -5.35 15.80 -13.57
N GLN A 130 -4.72 16.46 -14.58
CA GLN A 130 -3.80 15.81 -15.51
C GLN A 130 -2.45 15.42 -14.86
N LYS A 131 -2.13 15.95 -13.67
CA LYS A 131 -0.94 15.64 -12.87
C LYS A 131 -1.17 14.55 -11.82
N MET A 132 -2.40 14.01 -11.73
CA MET A 132 -2.76 12.96 -10.78
C MET A 132 -2.50 11.57 -11.37
N ILE A 133 -1.92 10.67 -10.53
CA ILE A 133 -1.67 9.28 -10.88
C ILE A 133 -1.77 8.39 -9.62
N GLY A 134 -2.01 7.10 -9.78
CA GLY A 134 -1.86 6.11 -8.71
C GLY A 134 -0.48 5.48 -8.73
N ILE A 135 0.17 5.38 -7.56
CA ILE A 135 1.38 4.55 -7.38
C ILE A 135 1.13 3.66 -6.17
N HIS A 136 0.56 2.50 -6.42
CA HIS A 136 0.10 1.57 -5.41
C HIS A 136 1.20 0.57 -5.03
N PHE A 137 1.76 0.75 -3.84
CA PHE A 137 2.73 -0.15 -3.25
C PHE A 137 2.05 -1.24 -2.43
N PHE A 138 2.70 -2.40 -2.34
CA PHE A 138 2.26 -3.52 -1.49
C PHE A 138 3.04 -3.56 -0.18
N ASN A 139 2.35 -3.89 0.90
CA ASN A 139 2.95 -4.00 2.24
C ASN A 139 3.73 -5.32 2.40
N PRO A 140 4.98 -5.29 2.89
CA PRO A 140 5.81 -4.12 3.23
C PRO A 140 6.47 -3.50 1.98
N ALA A 141 6.36 -2.18 1.80
CA ALA A 141 6.84 -1.50 0.59
C ALA A 141 8.34 -1.69 0.34
N HIS A 142 9.17 -1.81 1.38
CA HIS A 142 10.62 -2.05 1.25
C HIS A 142 10.98 -3.49 0.82
N ILE A 143 10.06 -4.45 0.93
CA ILE A 143 10.29 -5.85 0.56
C ILE A 143 9.62 -6.19 -0.77
N MET A 144 8.35 -5.81 -0.93
CA MET A 144 7.55 -6.15 -2.10
C MET A 144 8.13 -5.52 -3.36
N LYS A 145 8.32 -6.36 -4.39
CA LYS A 145 8.94 -5.91 -5.64
C LYS A 145 7.96 -5.27 -6.62
N LEU A 146 6.67 -5.55 -6.46
CA LEU A 146 5.62 -5.09 -7.37
C LEU A 146 5.07 -3.74 -6.95
N VAL A 147 4.83 -2.87 -7.94
CA VAL A 147 4.08 -1.62 -7.81
C VAL A 147 3.11 -1.52 -8.98
N GLU A 148 1.86 -1.25 -8.72
CA GLU A 148 0.88 -0.91 -9.74
C GLU A 148 0.90 0.61 -9.95
N VAL A 149 0.99 1.03 -11.22
CA VAL A 149 0.83 2.42 -11.64
C VAL A 149 -0.54 2.55 -12.29
N ILE A 150 -1.41 3.37 -11.71
CA ILE A 150 -2.81 3.46 -12.09
C ILE A 150 -3.07 4.81 -12.77
N ARG A 151 -3.56 4.73 -14.00
CA ARG A 151 -3.92 5.89 -14.79
C ARG A 151 -5.37 6.28 -14.56
N ALA A 152 -5.62 7.50 -14.05
CA ALA A 152 -6.94 8.11 -14.06
C ALA A 152 -7.32 8.54 -15.49
N GLU A 153 -8.60 8.82 -15.76
CA GLU A 153 -9.07 9.32 -17.06
C GLU A 153 -8.35 10.62 -17.46
N GLN A 154 -8.03 11.46 -16.46
CA GLN A 154 -7.41 12.77 -16.68
C GLN A 154 -5.88 12.73 -16.78
N THR A 155 -5.24 11.64 -16.36
CA THR A 155 -3.78 11.53 -16.28
C THR A 155 -3.11 11.72 -17.64
N SER A 156 -2.17 12.66 -17.77
CA SER A 156 -1.42 12.86 -19.00
C SER A 156 -0.42 11.73 -19.27
N ALA A 157 -0.07 11.54 -20.55
CA ALA A 157 0.93 10.54 -20.94
C ALA A 157 2.30 10.83 -20.31
N GLU A 158 2.70 12.09 -20.22
CA GLU A 158 3.96 12.53 -19.59
C GLU A 158 4.02 12.11 -18.12
N VAL A 159 2.92 12.27 -17.36
CA VAL A 159 2.85 11.89 -15.95
C VAL A 159 2.96 10.38 -15.78
N LEU A 160 2.33 9.59 -16.67
CA LEU A 160 2.48 8.14 -16.69
C LEU A 160 3.94 7.73 -16.91
N ASP A 161 4.62 8.35 -17.89
CA ASP A 161 6.03 8.04 -18.19
C ASP A 161 6.95 8.39 -17.01
N ILE A 162 6.74 9.53 -16.36
CA ILE A 162 7.54 9.92 -15.19
C ILE A 162 7.30 8.97 -14.02
N ALA A 163 6.04 8.58 -13.76
CA ALA A 163 5.71 7.65 -12.68
C ALA A 163 6.30 6.26 -12.93
N THR A 164 6.23 5.73 -14.14
CA THR A 164 6.83 4.44 -14.50
C THR A 164 8.37 4.46 -14.39
N ASN A 165 9.00 5.56 -14.81
CA ASN A 165 10.43 5.77 -14.66
C ASN A 165 10.83 5.85 -13.18
N TYR A 166 10.05 6.56 -12.34
CA TYR A 166 10.27 6.59 -10.90
C TYR A 166 10.21 5.19 -10.29
N VAL A 167 9.15 4.41 -10.59
CA VAL A 167 9.01 3.04 -10.07
C VAL A 167 10.18 2.14 -10.51
N SER A 168 10.65 2.31 -11.74
CA SER A 168 11.82 1.59 -12.25
C SER A 168 13.11 2.02 -11.54
N SER A 169 13.28 3.30 -11.25
CA SER A 169 14.46 3.86 -10.56
C SER A 169 14.62 3.33 -9.14
N ILE A 170 13.52 3.02 -8.45
CA ILE A 170 13.53 2.39 -7.13
C ILE A 170 13.60 0.86 -7.18
N GLN A 171 13.99 0.29 -8.32
CA GLN A 171 14.16 -1.15 -8.56
C GLN A 171 12.91 -1.99 -8.28
N LYS A 172 11.72 -1.42 -8.51
CA LYS A 172 10.44 -2.14 -8.43
C LYS A 172 9.96 -2.53 -9.82
N ARG A 173 9.23 -3.63 -9.88
CA ARG A 173 8.52 -4.06 -11.08
C ARG A 173 7.26 -3.22 -11.25
N CYS A 174 7.23 -2.40 -12.28
CA CYS A 174 6.08 -1.58 -12.63
C CYS A 174 5.07 -2.38 -13.46
N ILE A 175 3.81 -2.34 -13.08
CA ILE A 175 2.67 -2.84 -13.87
C ILE A 175 1.69 -1.69 -14.02
N ILE A 176 1.33 -1.36 -15.25
CA ILE A 176 0.32 -0.32 -15.53
C ILE A 176 -1.06 -0.96 -15.44
N ALA A 177 -1.95 -0.33 -14.67
CA ALA A 177 -3.34 -0.74 -14.53
C ALA A 177 -4.28 0.41 -14.91
N ALA A 178 -5.46 0.08 -15.42
CA ALA A 178 -6.56 1.02 -15.53
C ALA A 178 -7.17 1.28 -14.14
N ASP A 179 -7.80 2.45 -13.98
CA ASP A 179 -8.54 2.81 -12.77
C ASP A 179 -9.82 1.97 -12.69
N SER A 180 -9.72 0.87 -11.94
CA SER A 180 -10.80 -0.09 -11.71
C SER A 180 -10.73 -0.58 -10.27
N PRO A 181 -11.85 -0.87 -9.59
CA PRO A 181 -11.84 -1.31 -8.21
C PRO A 181 -10.90 -2.48 -7.94
N GLY A 182 -9.98 -2.30 -6.98
CA GLY A 182 -8.98 -3.30 -6.60
C GLY A 182 -7.86 -3.50 -7.61
N PHE A 183 -7.80 -2.68 -8.66
CA PHE A 183 -6.81 -2.71 -9.74
C PHE A 183 -6.61 -4.14 -10.29
N ILE A 184 -5.40 -4.68 -10.32
CA ILE A 184 -5.14 -6.05 -10.80
C ILE A 184 -5.01 -7.01 -9.62
N VAL A 185 -4.07 -6.73 -8.68
CA VAL A 185 -3.70 -7.70 -7.63
C VAL A 185 -4.85 -7.96 -6.67
N ASN A 186 -5.45 -6.91 -6.11
CA ASN A 186 -6.56 -7.08 -5.18
C ASN A 186 -7.77 -7.74 -5.83
N ARG A 187 -8.05 -7.41 -7.10
CA ARG A 187 -9.15 -8.00 -7.85
C ARG A 187 -8.95 -9.50 -8.10
N VAL A 188 -7.76 -9.92 -8.53
CA VAL A 188 -7.45 -11.34 -8.77
C VAL A 188 -7.36 -12.11 -7.44
N ALA A 189 -6.61 -11.57 -6.47
CA ALA A 189 -6.42 -12.22 -5.19
C ALA A 189 -7.73 -12.36 -4.40
N ARG A 190 -8.74 -11.52 -4.65
CA ARG A 190 -10.02 -11.61 -3.95
C ARG A 190 -10.70 -12.95 -4.13
N HIS A 191 -10.65 -13.52 -5.33
CA HIS A 191 -11.23 -14.83 -5.60
C HIS A 191 -10.55 -15.96 -4.81
N PHE A 192 -9.25 -15.83 -4.54
CA PHE A 192 -8.50 -16.78 -3.72
C PHE A 192 -9.06 -16.86 -2.29
N TYR A 193 -9.40 -15.72 -1.69
CA TYR A 193 -9.97 -15.66 -0.33
C TYR A 193 -11.44 -16.02 -0.31
N VAL A 194 -12.24 -15.42 -1.20
CA VAL A 194 -13.70 -15.61 -1.24
C VAL A 194 -14.05 -17.07 -1.52
N GLU A 195 -13.37 -17.71 -2.46
CA GLU A 195 -13.63 -19.11 -2.80
C GLU A 195 -13.17 -20.06 -1.69
N GLY A 196 -11.97 -19.82 -1.10
CA GLY A 196 -11.54 -20.60 0.07
C GLY A 196 -12.53 -20.53 1.22
N LEU A 197 -13.08 -19.35 1.49
CA LEU A 197 -14.11 -19.16 2.53
C LEU A 197 -15.43 -19.85 2.19
N LYS A 198 -15.84 -19.93 0.92
CA LYS A 198 -17.04 -20.68 0.50
C LYS A 198 -16.87 -22.18 0.70
N ILE A 199 -15.73 -22.73 0.26
CA ILE A 199 -15.41 -24.16 0.48
C ILE A 199 -15.47 -24.53 1.97
N LEU A 200 -14.95 -23.63 2.84
CA LEU A 200 -15.04 -23.81 4.29
C LEU A 200 -16.49 -23.68 4.81
N GLU A 201 -17.29 -22.73 4.30
CA GLU A 201 -18.67 -22.50 4.69
C GLU A 201 -19.60 -23.67 4.27
N GLU A 202 -19.30 -24.29 3.14
CA GLU A 202 -20.01 -25.44 2.57
C GLU A 202 -19.57 -26.78 3.21
N ASP A 203 -18.64 -26.74 4.16
CA ASP A 203 -18.08 -27.92 4.87
C ASP A 203 -17.46 -28.97 3.91
N VAL A 204 -16.94 -28.51 2.78
CA VAL A 204 -16.25 -29.37 1.80
C VAL A 204 -14.88 -29.80 2.33
N ALA A 205 -14.15 -28.91 2.99
CA ALA A 205 -12.87 -29.20 3.62
C ALA A 205 -12.56 -28.20 4.75
N SER A 206 -11.67 -28.60 5.68
CA SER A 206 -11.17 -27.72 6.73
C SER A 206 -10.20 -26.66 6.17
N ASN A 207 -9.99 -25.55 6.90
CA ASN A 207 -9.00 -24.53 6.54
C ASN A 207 -7.59 -25.11 6.37
N GLU A 208 -7.19 -26.07 7.22
CA GLU A 208 -5.90 -26.77 7.15
C GLU A 208 -5.75 -27.54 5.84
N THR A 209 -6.78 -28.31 5.47
CA THR A 209 -6.77 -29.11 4.24
C THR A 209 -6.73 -28.23 2.99
N ILE A 210 -7.49 -27.13 2.98
CA ILE A 210 -7.49 -26.17 1.85
C ILE A 210 -6.12 -25.53 1.71
N ASP A 211 -5.53 -25.04 2.79
CA ASP A 211 -4.22 -24.39 2.77
C ASP A 211 -3.10 -25.37 2.36
N GLU A 212 -3.15 -26.63 2.83
CA GLU A 212 -2.20 -27.68 2.45
C GLU A 212 -2.27 -28.00 0.94
N LEU A 213 -3.49 -28.17 0.41
CA LEU A 213 -3.71 -28.42 -1.00
C LEU A 213 -3.14 -27.31 -1.87
N ILE A 214 -3.42 -26.07 -1.50
CA ILE A 214 -2.95 -24.88 -2.23
C ILE A 214 -1.42 -24.76 -2.19
N ARG A 215 -0.79 -25.01 -1.03
CA ARG A 215 0.68 -25.07 -0.94
C ARG A 215 1.26 -26.18 -1.82
N SER A 216 0.62 -27.35 -1.85
CA SER A 216 1.04 -28.46 -2.70
C SER A 216 0.95 -28.14 -4.20
N ALA A 217 0.05 -27.21 -4.58
CA ALA A 217 -0.05 -26.69 -5.94
C ALA A 217 1.00 -25.59 -6.28
N GLY A 218 1.92 -25.27 -5.35
CA GLY A 218 3.05 -24.36 -5.59
C GLY A 218 2.88 -22.94 -5.03
N PHE A 219 1.80 -22.65 -4.35
CA PHE A 219 1.64 -21.36 -3.64
C PHE A 219 2.44 -21.37 -2.33
N LYS A 220 2.95 -20.21 -1.92
CA LYS A 220 3.69 -20.08 -0.65
C LYS A 220 2.82 -20.28 0.58
N MET A 221 1.56 -19.89 0.50
CA MET A 221 0.55 -19.94 1.56
C MET A 221 -0.80 -20.23 0.94
N GLY A 222 -1.66 -20.90 1.69
CA GLY A 222 -3.07 -20.98 1.37
C GLY A 222 -3.83 -19.72 1.76
N PRO A 223 -5.15 -19.65 1.43
CA PRO A 223 -5.96 -18.45 1.65
C PRO A 223 -6.08 -18.06 3.13
N PHE A 224 -6.18 -19.02 4.04
CA PHE A 224 -6.39 -18.76 5.47
C PHE A 224 -5.11 -18.32 6.16
N GLU A 225 -3.97 -18.96 5.88
CA GLU A 225 -2.66 -18.51 6.35
C GLU A 225 -2.34 -17.10 5.88
N LEU A 226 -2.70 -16.79 4.63
CA LEU A 226 -2.45 -15.48 4.04
C LEU A 226 -3.37 -14.41 4.64
N MET A 227 -4.66 -14.73 4.91
CA MET A 227 -5.57 -13.82 5.62
C MET A 227 -5.05 -13.52 7.04
N ASP A 228 -4.56 -14.53 7.76
CA ASP A 228 -4.00 -14.35 9.11
C ASP A 228 -2.69 -13.54 9.12
N LEU A 229 -1.89 -13.65 8.04
CA LEU A 229 -0.67 -12.85 7.88
C LEU A 229 -0.97 -11.38 7.59
N ILE A 230 -1.93 -11.09 6.71
CA ILE A 230 -2.34 -9.74 6.30
C ILE A 230 -3.10 -9.06 7.44
N GLY A 231 -3.87 -9.80 8.17
CA GLY A 231 -4.90 -9.39 9.11
C GLY A 231 -6.29 -9.64 8.53
N VAL A 232 -7.07 -10.48 9.23
CA VAL A 232 -8.41 -10.90 8.79
C VAL A 232 -9.34 -9.73 8.59
N GLU A 233 -9.27 -8.71 9.48
CA GLU A 233 -10.05 -7.48 9.37
C GLU A 233 -9.62 -6.59 8.19
N THR A 234 -8.32 -6.51 7.91
CA THR A 234 -7.79 -5.79 6.76
C THR A 234 -8.26 -6.43 5.45
N ASN A 235 -8.19 -7.77 5.40
CA ASN A 235 -8.65 -8.54 4.25
C ASN A 235 -10.17 -8.40 4.05
N LEU A 236 -10.97 -8.42 5.15
CA LEU A 236 -12.42 -8.21 5.10
C LEU A 236 -12.76 -6.82 4.58
N SER A 237 -12.12 -5.77 5.10
CA SER A 237 -12.36 -4.39 4.67
C SER A 237 -12.13 -4.20 3.16
N VAL A 238 -11.08 -4.81 2.60
CA VAL A 238 -10.87 -4.79 1.15
C VAL A 238 -11.97 -5.54 0.40
N THR A 239 -12.46 -6.67 0.95
CA THR A 239 -13.57 -7.43 0.34
C THR A 239 -14.85 -6.60 0.32
N GLU A 240 -15.19 -5.95 1.43
CA GLU A 240 -16.38 -5.08 1.55
C GLU A 240 -16.32 -3.91 0.60
N SER A 241 -15.18 -3.22 0.53
CA SER A 241 -14.95 -2.13 -0.42
C SER A 241 -15.12 -2.59 -1.88
N MET A 242 -14.55 -3.73 -2.25
CA MET A 242 -14.70 -4.26 -3.61
C MET A 242 -16.13 -4.70 -3.90
N TYR A 243 -16.83 -5.30 -2.94
CA TYR A 243 -18.23 -5.70 -3.08
C TYR A 243 -19.11 -4.49 -3.38
N GLU A 244 -18.92 -3.39 -2.64
CA GLU A 244 -19.62 -2.12 -2.87
C GLU A 244 -19.27 -1.51 -4.23
N LEU A 245 -17.98 -1.36 -4.54
CA LEU A 245 -17.50 -0.74 -5.78
C LEU A 245 -17.85 -1.53 -7.05
N PHE A 246 -18.11 -2.84 -6.94
CA PHE A 246 -18.63 -3.68 -8.01
C PHE A 246 -20.17 -3.82 -7.98
N ASN A 247 -20.87 -2.85 -7.38
CA ASN A 247 -22.34 -2.83 -7.29
C ASN A 247 -22.90 -4.14 -6.71
N TYR A 248 -22.27 -4.63 -5.63
CA TYR A 248 -22.71 -5.83 -4.89
C TYR A 248 -22.68 -7.13 -5.73
N ASP A 249 -21.72 -7.24 -6.66
CA ASP A 249 -21.51 -8.45 -7.44
C ASP A 249 -21.16 -9.63 -6.50
N GLN A 250 -21.95 -10.72 -6.59
CA GLN A 250 -21.86 -11.91 -5.72
C GLN A 250 -20.47 -12.54 -5.67
N LYS A 251 -19.66 -12.37 -6.72
CA LYS A 251 -18.28 -12.88 -6.76
C LYS A 251 -17.36 -12.25 -5.71
N PHE A 252 -17.72 -11.07 -5.17
CA PHE A 252 -16.96 -10.36 -4.13
C PHE A 252 -17.70 -10.33 -2.78
N ARG A 253 -18.79 -11.10 -2.62
CA ARG A 253 -19.60 -11.07 -1.41
C ARG A 253 -18.76 -11.43 -0.17
N PRO A 254 -18.77 -10.57 0.89
CA PRO A 254 -18.14 -10.88 2.17
C PRO A 254 -18.73 -12.12 2.81
N ASN A 255 -17.87 -12.96 3.40
CA ASN A 255 -18.27 -14.22 4.00
C ASN A 255 -18.53 -14.08 5.51
N ARG A 256 -19.58 -14.75 6.01
CA ARG A 256 -20.00 -14.71 7.42
C ARG A 256 -18.95 -15.27 8.39
N ILE A 257 -18.19 -16.27 7.98
CA ILE A 257 -17.12 -16.85 8.82
C ILE A 257 -16.07 -15.77 9.09
N GLN A 258 -15.62 -15.07 8.03
CA GLN A 258 -14.64 -14.00 8.15
C GLN A 258 -15.17 -12.84 9.02
N GLN A 259 -16.41 -12.41 8.81
CA GLN A 259 -17.06 -11.37 9.62
C GLN A 259 -17.11 -11.75 11.11
N LYS A 260 -17.48 -13.01 11.44
CA LYS A 260 -17.51 -13.50 12.82
C LYS A 260 -16.12 -13.50 13.46
N LYS A 261 -15.07 -13.87 12.71
CA LYS A 261 -13.68 -13.80 13.19
C LYS A 261 -13.31 -12.37 13.58
N VAL A 262 -13.63 -11.39 12.71
CA VAL A 262 -13.36 -9.96 12.97
C VAL A 262 -14.14 -9.47 14.18
N GLN A 263 -15.42 -9.80 14.29
CA GLN A 263 -16.27 -9.44 15.45
C GLN A 263 -15.73 -10.04 16.77
N ALA A 264 -15.09 -11.20 16.72
CA ALA A 264 -14.46 -11.84 17.87
C ALA A 264 -13.07 -11.28 18.23
N GLY A 265 -12.52 -10.35 17.43
CA GLY A 265 -11.16 -9.84 17.61
C GLY A 265 -10.06 -10.81 17.13
N TYR A 266 -10.40 -11.81 16.34
CA TYR A 266 -9.49 -12.81 15.80
C TYR A 266 -8.90 -12.31 14.48
N PHE A 267 -7.90 -11.44 14.59
CA PHE A 267 -7.32 -10.72 13.44
C PHE A 267 -6.12 -11.45 12.79
N GLY A 268 -5.82 -12.67 13.21
CA GLY A 268 -4.69 -13.44 12.74
C GLY A 268 -3.43 -13.27 13.61
N ARG A 269 -2.25 -13.33 13.00
CA ARG A 269 -0.95 -13.33 13.71
C ARG A 269 -0.80 -12.17 14.69
N LYS A 270 -1.26 -10.99 14.35
CA LYS A 270 -1.11 -9.79 15.21
C LYS A 270 -1.91 -9.83 16.50
N SER A 271 -3.00 -10.60 16.56
CA SER A 271 -3.81 -10.82 17.77
C SER A 271 -3.51 -12.16 18.45
N GLY A 272 -2.62 -12.99 17.88
CA GLY A 272 -2.33 -14.34 18.35
C GLY A 272 -3.39 -15.38 17.93
N GLN A 273 -4.48 -14.96 17.30
CA GLN A 273 -5.56 -15.84 16.84
C GLN A 273 -6.24 -15.29 15.58
N GLY A 274 -6.55 -16.19 14.65
CA GLY A 274 -7.28 -15.94 13.43
C GLY A 274 -8.01 -17.18 12.96
N PHE A 275 -7.74 -17.67 11.76
CA PHE A 275 -8.10 -19.02 11.33
C PHE A 275 -7.26 -20.08 12.03
N TYR A 276 -6.04 -19.70 12.42
CA TYR A 276 -5.10 -20.46 13.22
C TYR A 276 -4.82 -19.80 14.55
N THR A 277 -4.18 -20.55 15.47
CA THR A 277 -3.66 -20.04 16.73
C THR A 277 -2.14 -19.86 16.60
N TYR A 278 -1.61 -18.76 17.11
CA TYR A 278 -0.20 -18.40 17.05
C TYR A 278 0.33 -18.19 18.46
N ASP A 279 1.47 -18.79 18.77
CA ASP A 279 2.18 -18.51 20.00
C ASP A 279 2.66 -17.04 19.98
N LYS A 280 2.55 -16.37 21.12
CA LYS A 280 2.93 -14.95 21.27
C LYS A 280 4.43 -14.82 21.41
#